data_ceb27328aff1987c2855e91ddbd701bd
#
_entry.id   ceb27328aff1987c2855e91ddbd701bd
#
_cell.length_a   1.000
_cell.length_b   1.000
_cell.length_c   1.000
_cell.angle_alpha   90.00
_cell.angle_beta   90.00
_cell.angle_gamma   90.00
#
_symmetry.space_group_name_H-M   'P 1'
#
loop_
_entity.id
_entity.type
_entity.pdbx_description
1 polymer ?
#
loop_
_entity_poly.entity_id
_entity_poly.type
_entity_poly.pdbx_seq_one_letter_code
_entity_poly.pdbx_strand_id
1 'polypeptide(L)'
;YTQLADLLEASVDSRCLPTMADVDSSLLYFCGEVAKHHKVTLTGECADEIFGGYPWFHRDAMLQSTTFPWTMDISFRKSLLHPEFAASMQMEKYIARAYRTTLSEVDILPEESPLDTKKRQIAYLNIRWFMQTLLDRMDRTSMQHGLEARVPFADYRVIDYVFNVPWSIKAKNGVPKSLLRACAAKYLPDTIMN
;
A
#
# COMPACT_ATOMS: atom_id res chain seq x y z
N TYR A 1 20.60 9.49 -11.15
CA TYR A 1 19.73 10.25 -10.21
C TYR A 1 19.43 11.68 -10.67
N THR A 2 20.31 12.33 -11.46
CA THR A 2 20.06 13.69 -11.97
C THR A 2 18.82 13.80 -12.86
N GLN A 3 18.52 12.78 -13.64
CA GLN A 3 17.35 12.74 -14.53
C GLN A 3 16.00 12.64 -13.81
N LEU A 4 15.98 12.22 -12.54
CA LEU A 4 14.72 12.07 -11.79
C LEU A 4 14.09 13.41 -11.43
N ALA A 5 14.91 14.44 -11.22
CA ALA A 5 14.41 15.81 -10.98
C ALA A 5 13.72 16.37 -12.23
N ASP A 6 14.25 16.07 -13.42
CA ASP A 6 13.70 16.53 -14.70
C ASP A 6 12.35 15.85 -15.02
N LEU A 7 12.08 14.70 -14.40
CA LEU A 7 10.83 13.96 -14.58
C LEU A 7 9.74 14.31 -13.55
N LEU A 8 10.02 15.26 -12.65
CA LEU A 8 9.06 15.61 -11.59
C LEU A 8 7.75 16.15 -12.16
N GLU A 9 7.81 17.10 -13.08
CA GLU A 9 6.64 17.67 -13.73
C GLU A 9 5.86 16.59 -14.49
N ALA A 10 6.54 15.80 -15.33
CA ALA A 10 5.91 14.70 -16.05
C ALA A 10 5.27 13.65 -15.13
N SER A 11 5.82 13.41 -13.94
CA SER A 11 5.22 12.49 -12.96
C SER A 11 3.94 13.05 -12.33
N VAL A 12 3.91 14.36 -12.08
CA VAL A 12 2.69 15.06 -11.63
C VAL A 12 1.62 15.03 -12.72
N ASP A 13 2.00 15.33 -13.97
CA ASP A 13 1.09 15.31 -15.12
C ASP A 13 0.49 13.91 -15.34
N SER A 14 1.30 12.86 -15.28
CA SER A 14 0.83 11.48 -15.45
C SER A 14 -0.25 11.10 -14.44
N ARG A 15 -0.17 11.64 -13.24
CA ARG A 15 -1.11 11.38 -12.14
C ARG A 15 -2.21 12.41 -11.98
N CYS A 16 -2.08 13.57 -12.63
CA CYS A 16 -2.96 14.74 -12.46
C CYS A 16 -3.04 15.24 -11.00
N LEU A 17 -2.07 14.91 -10.16
CA LEU A 17 -2.01 15.25 -8.73
C LEU A 17 -0.55 15.40 -8.27
N PRO A 18 -0.24 16.33 -7.36
CA PRO A 18 1.03 16.33 -6.65
C PRO A 18 1.20 15.04 -5.86
N THR A 19 2.37 14.43 -5.94
CA THR A 19 2.62 13.10 -5.42
C THR A 19 3.96 13.00 -4.70
N MET A 20 4.44 11.78 -4.42
CA MET A 20 5.74 11.53 -3.79
C MET A 20 6.85 11.68 -4.83
N ALA A 21 7.45 12.87 -4.90
CA ALA A 21 8.38 13.30 -5.94
C ALA A 21 9.51 12.29 -6.25
N ASP A 22 10.12 11.71 -5.25
CA ASP A 22 11.22 10.76 -5.40
C ASP A 22 10.77 9.39 -5.93
N VAL A 23 9.63 8.90 -5.46
CA VAL A 23 9.10 7.59 -5.84
C VAL A 23 8.45 7.64 -7.23
N ASP A 24 7.64 8.66 -7.50
CA ASP A 24 6.83 8.70 -8.72
C ASP A 24 7.69 9.02 -9.94
N SER A 25 8.67 9.91 -9.83
CA SER A 25 9.62 10.19 -10.92
C SER A 25 10.46 8.96 -11.28
N SER A 26 10.91 8.19 -10.28
CA SER A 26 11.67 6.96 -10.51
C SER A 26 10.82 5.86 -11.14
N LEU A 27 9.57 5.73 -10.72
CA LEU A 27 8.62 4.78 -11.29
C LEU A 27 8.30 5.15 -12.75
N LEU A 28 8.06 6.42 -13.04
CA LEU A 28 7.82 6.92 -14.39
C LEU A 28 9.00 6.60 -15.32
N TYR A 29 10.23 6.89 -14.87
CA TYR A 29 11.44 6.55 -15.61
C TYR A 29 11.52 5.05 -15.90
N PHE A 30 11.34 4.23 -14.87
CA PHE A 30 11.39 2.78 -14.99
C PHE A 30 10.33 2.24 -15.97
N CYS A 31 9.09 2.72 -15.88
CA CYS A 31 8.03 2.34 -16.79
C CYS A 31 8.37 2.72 -18.24
N GLY A 32 8.98 3.89 -18.47
CA GLY A 32 9.44 4.30 -19.77
C GLY A 32 10.52 3.37 -20.35
N GLU A 33 11.48 2.93 -19.53
CA GLU A 33 12.51 1.98 -19.97
C GLU A 33 11.90 0.61 -20.33
N VAL A 34 10.98 0.10 -19.51
CA VAL A 34 10.30 -1.18 -19.78
C VAL A 34 9.43 -1.10 -21.04
N ALA A 35 8.74 0.02 -21.25
CA ALA A 35 7.84 0.22 -22.40
C ALA A 35 8.57 0.18 -23.76
N LYS A 36 9.88 0.44 -23.79
CA LYS A 36 10.70 0.30 -25.02
C LYS A 36 10.72 -1.13 -25.55
N HIS A 37 10.54 -2.11 -24.68
CA HIS A 37 10.70 -3.52 -25.02
C HIS A 37 9.42 -4.34 -24.82
N HIS A 38 8.50 -3.89 -23.95
CA HIS A 38 7.32 -4.64 -23.54
C HIS A 38 6.06 -3.76 -23.55
N LYS A 39 4.91 -4.36 -23.81
CA LYS A 39 3.60 -3.71 -23.72
C LYS A 39 2.86 -4.07 -22.44
N VAL A 40 3.24 -5.18 -21.83
CA VAL A 40 2.64 -5.69 -20.58
C VAL A 40 3.76 -6.08 -19.64
N THR A 41 3.59 -5.77 -18.35
CA THR A 41 4.49 -6.22 -17.28
C THR A 41 3.67 -6.76 -16.11
N LEU A 42 4.28 -7.66 -15.33
CA LEU A 42 3.72 -8.12 -14.05
C LEU A 42 4.46 -7.41 -12.92
N THR A 43 3.72 -6.94 -11.92
CA THR A 43 4.30 -6.28 -10.75
C THR A 43 3.99 -7.03 -9.47
N GLY A 44 4.88 -6.88 -8.45
CA GLY A 44 4.68 -7.45 -7.12
C GLY A 44 3.90 -6.57 -6.17
N GLU A 45 3.31 -5.47 -6.63
CA GLU A 45 2.50 -4.59 -5.79
C GLU A 45 1.32 -5.32 -5.15
N CYS A 46 0.81 -4.78 -4.08
CA CYS A 46 -0.28 -5.32 -3.27
C CYS A 46 0.06 -6.59 -2.46
N ALA A 47 1.25 -7.17 -2.60
CA ALA A 47 1.66 -8.31 -1.78
C ALA A 47 1.82 -7.93 -0.30
N ASP A 48 2.36 -6.76 -0.01
CA ASP A 48 2.56 -6.29 1.38
C ASP A 48 1.23 -5.98 2.07
N GLU A 49 0.25 -5.49 1.33
CA GLU A 49 -1.09 -5.16 1.82
C GLU A 49 -1.84 -6.39 2.29
N ILE A 50 -1.81 -7.47 1.50
CA ILE A 50 -2.61 -8.66 1.77
C ILE A 50 -1.88 -9.70 2.63
N PHE A 51 -0.54 -9.81 2.51
CA PHE A 51 0.27 -10.76 3.29
C PHE A 51 0.92 -10.15 4.55
N GLY A 52 0.69 -8.86 4.83
CA GLY A 52 1.17 -8.21 6.03
C GLY A 52 2.68 -7.94 6.02
N GLY A 53 3.21 -7.38 4.94
CA GLY A 53 4.64 -7.07 4.82
C GLY A 53 5.09 -5.79 5.54
N TYR A 54 4.17 -4.87 5.79
CA TYR A 54 4.50 -3.55 6.33
C TYR A 54 4.76 -3.54 7.84
N PRO A 55 5.57 -2.57 8.32
CA PRO A 55 5.90 -2.43 9.75
C PRO A 55 4.69 -2.30 10.68
N TRP A 56 3.59 -1.70 10.21
CA TRP A 56 2.40 -1.52 11.03
C TRP A 56 1.63 -2.79 11.36
N PHE A 57 1.98 -3.93 10.76
CA PHE A 57 1.49 -5.24 11.17
C PHE A 57 2.33 -5.88 12.27
N HIS A 58 3.52 -5.33 12.56
CA HIS A 58 4.54 -5.98 13.39
C HIS A 58 5.08 -5.11 14.52
N ARG A 59 4.90 -3.78 14.47
CA ARG A 59 5.38 -2.85 15.50
C ARG A 59 4.24 -2.46 16.42
N ASP A 60 4.39 -2.72 17.72
CA ASP A 60 3.35 -2.47 18.73
C ASP A 60 2.82 -1.03 18.71
N ALA A 61 3.71 -0.04 18.62
CA ALA A 61 3.30 1.37 18.55
C ALA A 61 2.37 1.66 17.37
N MET A 62 2.54 0.99 16.25
CA MET A 62 1.70 1.15 15.06
C MET A 62 0.42 0.32 15.17
N LEU A 63 0.50 -0.88 15.74
CA LEU A 63 -0.67 -1.72 16.03
C LEU A 63 -1.64 -1.04 17.00
N GLN A 64 -1.13 -0.28 17.97
CA GLN A 64 -1.96 0.47 18.91
C GLN A 64 -2.52 1.77 18.36
N SER A 65 -2.22 2.13 17.12
CA SER A 65 -2.72 3.36 16.51
C SER A 65 -4.25 3.42 16.48
N THR A 66 -4.80 4.58 16.78
CA THR A 66 -6.25 4.88 16.69
C THR A 66 -6.59 5.65 15.42
N THR A 67 -5.67 5.68 14.47
CA THR A 67 -5.81 6.27 13.14
C THR A 67 -5.14 5.37 12.10
N PHE A 68 -5.12 5.80 10.83
CA PHE A 68 -4.40 5.06 9.78
C PHE A 68 -2.92 4.90 10.14
N PRO A 69 -2.38 3.69 10.25
CA PRO A 69 -1.03 3.47 10.78
C PRO A 69 0.09 4.12 9.94
N TRP A 70 -0.14 4.35 8.66
CA TRP A 70 0.79 5.02 7.75
C TRP A 70 0.66 6.55 7.74
N THR A 71 -0.33 7.09 8.46
CA THR A 71 -0.57 8.54 8.55
C THR A 71 -0.85 8.93 10.01
N MET A 72 0.06 8.62 10.90
CA MET A 72 -0.10 8.87 12.34
C MET A 72 -0.10 10.37 12.67
N ASP A 73 0.68 11.17 11.93
CA ASP A 73 0.80 12.62 12.11
C ASP A 73 0.65 13.35 10.78
N ILE A 74 -0.25 14.32 10.75
CA ILE A 74 -0.51 15.19 9.61
C ILE A 74 -0.02 16.62 9.81
N SER A 75 0.60 16.92 10.96
CA SER A 75 1.01 18.28 11.33
C SER A 75 1.95 18.90 10.29
N PHE A 76 2.92 18.12 9.82
CA PHE A 76 3.85 18.58 8.77
C PHE A 76 3.10 18.91 7.46
N ARG A 77 2.22 18.03 6.98
CA ARG A 77 1.45 18.30 5.75
C ARG A 77 0.58 19.54 5.91
N LYS A 78 -0.02 19.71 7.06
CA LYS A 78 -0.86 20.85 7.39
C LYS A 78 -0.05 22.15 7.43
N SER A 79 1.20 22.11 7.90
CA SER A 79 2.09 23.29 7.95
C SER A 79 2.51 23.81 6.57
N LEU A 80 2.37 23.02 5.52
CA LEU A 80 2.64 23.42 4.13
C LEU A 80 1.49 24.23 3.49
N LEU A 81 0.33 24.28 4.14
CA LEU A 81 -0.86 24.96 3.66
C LEU A 81 -1.01 26.34 4.32
N HIS A 82 -1.66 27.27 3.62
CA HIS A 82 -2.06 28.52 4.24
C HIS A 82 -2.95 28.25 5.46
N PRO A 83 -2.75 28.91 6.62
CA PRO A 83 -3.42 28.58 7.88
C PRO A 83 -4.95 28.56 7.80
N GLU A 84 -5.55 29.54 7.14
CA GLU A 84 -7.01 29.62 6.98
C GLU A 84 -7.54 28.45 6.13
N PHE A 85 -6.84 28.09 5.05
CA PHE A 85 -7.19 26.95 4.22
C PHE A 85 -7.06 25.64 4.99
N ALA A 86 -5.96 25.45 5.70
CA ALA A 86 -5.76 24.28 6.55
C ALA A 86 -6.87 24.13 7.61
N ALA A 87 -7.29 25.23 8.21
CA ALA A 87 -8.38 25.25 9.19
C ALA A 87 -9.73 24.88 8.54
N SER A 88 -10.02 25.41 7.34
CA SER A 88 -11.27 25.13 6.63
C SER A 88 -11.43 23.67 6.22
N MET A 89 -10.33 22.96 5.93
CA MET A 89 -10.35 21.56 5.48
C MET A 89 -10.75 20.56 6.56
N GLN A 90 -10.62 20.91 7.84
CA GLN A 90 -10.91 20.01 8.99
C GLN A 90 -10.31 18.61 8.82
N MET A 91 -9.05 18.54 8.41
CA MET A 91 -8.37 17.30 7.99
C MET A 91 -8.43 16.20 9.06
N GLU A 92 -8.24 16.56 10.33
CA GLU A 92 -8.29 15.60 11.46
C GLU A 92 -9.68 14.98 11.61
N LYS A 93 -10.73 15.78 11.44
CA LYS A 93 -12.10 15.28 11.50
C LYS A 93 -12.43 14.34 10.34
N TYR A 94 -11.94 14.68 9.14
CA TYR A 94 -12.09 13.84 7.97
C TYR A 94 -11.39 12.48 8.18
N ILE A 95 -10.13 12.48 8.59
CA ILE A 95 -9.35 11.27 8.84
C ILE A 95 -10.01 10.40 9.92
N ALA A 96 -10.40 11.01 11.05
CA ALA A 96 -11.05 10.27 12.13
C ALA A 96 -12.40 9.66 11.72
N ARG A 97 -13.17 10.37 10.88
CA ARG A 97 -14.42 9.85 10.34
C ARG A 97 -14.16 8.69 9.38
N ALA A 98 -13.28 8.88 8.40
CA ALA A 98 -12.92 7.86 7.41
C ALA A 98 -12.43 6.58 8.10
N TYR A 99 -11.53 6.72 9.08
CA TYR A 99 -11.03 5.60 9.87
C TYR A 99 -12.15 4.83 10.58
N ARG A 100 -13.00 5.53 11.34
CA ARG A 100 -14.10 4.88 12.09
C ARG A 100 -15.13 4.23 11.16
N THR A 101 -15.52 4.92 10.08
CA THR A 101 -16.47 4.35 9.12
C THR A 101 -15.91 3.08 8.49
N THR A 102 -14.65 3.10 8.08
CA THR A 102 -14.02 1.90 7.48
C THR A 102 -13.93 0.75 8.49
N LEU A 103 -13.59 1.03 9.75
CA LEU A 103 -13.57 -0.02 10.77
C LEU A 103 -14.94 -0.63 11.07
N SER A 104 -16.02 0.14 10.92
CA SER A 104 -17.38 -0.39 11.11
C SER A 104 -17.85 -1.31 9.98
N GLU A 105 -17.11 -1.37 8.87
CA GLU A 105 -17.36 -2.31 7.76
C GLU A 105 -16.70 -3.69 7.98
N VAL A 106 -15.83 -3.81 9.00
CA VAL A 106 -15.05 -5.04 9.22
C VAL A 106 -15.81 -6.02 10.08
N ASP A 107 -16.08 -7.20 9.53
CA ASP A 107 -16.63 -8.31 10.30
C ASP A 107 -15.58 -8.85 11.27
N ILE A 108 -15.93 -8.90 12.55
CA ILE A 108 -15.11 -9.46 13.61
C ILE A 108 -15.49 -10.92 13.80
N LEU A 109 -14.52 -11.83 13.71
CA LEU A 109 -14.77 -13.24 13.87
C LEU A 109 -14.81 -13.58 15.39
N PRO A 110 -15.79 -14.37 15.85
CA PRO A 110 -16.00 -14.65 17.28
C PRO A 110 -14.80 -15.26 18.01
N GLU A 111 -13.96 -16.01 17.29
CA GLU A 111 -12.83 -16.74 17.86
C GLU A 111 -11.48 -16.04 17.65
N GLU A 112 -11.47 -14.84 17.07
CA GLU A 112 -10.22 -14.10 16.86
C GLU A 112 -9.68 -13.53 18.17
N SER A 113 -8.36 -13.62 18.34
CA SER A 113 -7.70 -12.89 19.42
C SER A 113 -7.83 -11.36 19.19
N PRO A 114 -7.79 -10.54 20.26
CA PRO A 114 -7.80 -9.07 20.10
C PRO A 114 -6.70 -8.56 19.17
N LEU A 115 -5.54 -9.22 19.16
CA LEU A 115 -4.43 -8.88 18.26
C LEU A 115 -4.76 -9.22 16.80
N ASP A 116 -5.34 -10.38 16.54
CA ASP A 116 -5.71 -10.79 15.18
C ASP A 116 -6.84 -9.93 14.64
N THR A 117 -7.84 -9.59 15.46
CA THR A 117 -8.87 -8.60 15.13
C THR A 117 -8.27 -7.27 14.75
N LYS A 118 -7.30 -6.76 15.52
CA LYS A 118 -6.63 -5.51 15.20
C LYS A 118 -5.87 -5.58 13.88
N LYS A 119 -5.17 -6.66 13.62
CA LYS A 119 -4.47 -6.90 12.35
C LYS A 119 -5.45 -7.05 11.18
N ARG A 120 -6.61 -7.70 11.37
CA ARG A 120 -7.69 -7.77 10.37
C ARG A 120 -8.20 -6.37 10.02
N GLN A 121 -8.45 -5.53 11.01
CA GLN A 121 -8.85 -4.13 10.83
C GLN A 121 -7.81 -3.35 10.02
N ILE A 122 -6.52 -3.48 10.37
CA ILE A 122 -5.43 -2.83 9.64
C ILE A 122 -5.35 -3.36 8.20
N ALA A 123 -5.51 -4.66 7.97
CA ALA A 123 -5.52 -5.23 6.63
C ALA A 123 -6.67 -4.68 5.79
N TYR A 124 -7.86 -4.52 6.37
CA TYR A 124 -8.99 -3.92 5.67
C TYR A 124 -8.74 -2.45 5.33
N LEU A 125 -8.19 -1.66 6.27
CA LEU A 125 -7.77 -0.29 6.00
C LEU A 125 -6.75 -0.23 4.85
N ASN A 126 -5.79 -1.16 4.80
CA ASN A 126 -4.82 -1.24 3.69
C ASN A 126 -5.51 -1.47 2.35
N ILE A 127 -6.41 -2.43 2.27
CA ILE A 127 -7.14 -2.77 1.04
C ILE A 127 -8.01 -1.59 0.58
N ARG A 128 -8.72 -0.95 1.51
CA ARG A 128 -9.67 0.13 1.19
C ARG A 128 -9.03 1.46 0.84
N TRP A 129 -7.83 1.75 1.32
CA TRP A 129 -7.20 3.06 1.19
C TRP A 129 -5.80 3.01 0.59
N PHE A 130 -4.90 2.23 1.19
CA PHE A 130 -3.50 2.26 0.79
C PHE A 130 -3.27 1.55 -0.55
N MET A 131 -3.82 0.35 -0.70
CA MET A 131 -3.71 -0.43 -1.93
C MET A 131 -4.31 0.31 -3.14
N GLN A 132 -5.44 1.00 -2.97
CA GLN A 132 -6.03 1.80 -4.04
C GLN A 132 -5.08 2.91 -4.52
N THR A 133 -4.36 3.55 -3.59
CA THR A 133 -3.38 4.57 -3.93
C THR A 133 -2.21 4.00 -4.73
N LEU A 134 -1.76 2.78 -4.38
CA LEU A 134 -0.68 2.11 -5.12
C LEU A 134 -1.12 1.68 -6.51
N LEU A 135 -2.31 1.11 -6.64
CA LEU A 135 -2.87 0.70 -7.93
C LEU A 135 -3.07 1.90 -8.86
N ASP A 136 -3.65 3.00 -8.37
CA ASP A 136 -3.81 4.24 -9.13
C ASP A 136 -2.45 4.81 -9.57
N ARG A 137 -1.45 4.79 -8.68
CA ARG A 137 -0.10 5.21 -8.99
C ARG A 137 0.50 4.37 -10.11
N MET A 138 0.48 3.04 -9.97
CA MET A 138 1.05 2.12 -10.95
C MET A 138 0.37 2.26 -12.30
N ASP A 139 -0.96 2.24 -12.33
CA ASP A 139 -1.75 2.32 -13.56
C ASP A 139 -1.45 3.62 -14.34
N ARG A 140 -1.61 4.77 -13.71
CA ARG A 140 -1.40 6.06 -14.36
C ARG A 140 0.04 6.26 -14.82
N THR A 141 0.99 5.90 -13.98
CA THR A 141 2.42 6.08 -14.29
C THR A 141 2.87 5.15 -15.42
N SER A 142 2.43 3.90 -15.42
CA SER A 142 2.78 2.97 -16.50
C SER A 142 2.06 3.30 -17.81
N MET A 143 0.79 3.69 -17.74
CA MET A 143 -0.01 4.04 -18.90
C MET A 143 0.43 5.33 -19.57
N GLN A 144 1.14 6.23 -18.88
CA GLN A 144 1.81 7.38 -19.49
C GLN A 144 2.76 6.96 -20.65
N HIS A 145 3.32 5.75 -20.55
CA HIS A 145 4.19 5.16 -21.56
C HIS A 145 3.51 4.07 -22.41
N GLY A 146 2.19 3.87 -22.24
CA GLY A 146 1.45 2.80 -22.90
C GLY A 146 1.89 1.40 -22.47
N LEU A 147 2.37 1.28 -21.21
CA LEU A 147 2.74 0.02 -20.56
C LEU A 147 1.60 -0.45 -19.65
N GLU A 148 1.03 -1.61 -19.94
CA GLU A 148 0.01 -2.23 -19.09
C GLU A 148 0.68 -2.97 -17.91
N ALA A 149 0.58 -2.42 -16.71
CA ALA A 149 1.06 -3.06 -15.49
C ALA A 149 -0.05 -3.92 -14.87
N ARG A 150 0.13 -5.22 -14.86
CA ARG A 150 -0.77 -6.18 -14.21
C ARG A 150 -0.29 -6.50 -12.81
N VAL A 151 -1.22 -6.53 -11.85
CA VAL A 151 -0.95 -6.71 -10.43
C VAL A 151 -1.66 -7.97 -9.93
N PRO A 152 -1.07 -9.17 -10.04
CA PRO A 152 -1.72 -10.44 -9.69
C PRO A 152 -2.16 -10.53 -8.23
N PHE A 153 -1.47 -9.85 -7.30
CA PHE A 153 -1.85 -9.80 -5.87
C PHE A 153 -3.08 -8.94 -5.59
N ALA A 154 -3.51 -8.12 -6.56
CA ALA A 154 -4.76 -7.37 -6.47
C ALA A 154 -5.97 -8.15 -7.03
N ASP A 155 -5.80 -9.40 -7.46
CA ASP A 155 -6.93 -10.25 -7.85
C ASP A 155 -7.85 -10.46 -6.65
N TYR A 156 -9.13 -10.10 -6.78
CA TYR A 156 -10.10 -10.16 -5.69
C TYR A 156 -10.22 -11.56 -5.06
N ARG A 157 -10.00 -12.63 -5.82
CA ARG A 157 -10.04 -14.01 -5.31
C ARG A 157 -8.86 -14.31 -4.40
N VAL A 158 -7.68 -13.75 -4.72
CA VAL A 158 -6.48 -13.85 -3.88
C VAL A 158 -6.67 -13.03 -2.63
N ILE A 159 -7.19 -11.81 -2.76
CA ILE A 159 -7.47 -10.91 -1.62
C ILE A 159 -8.44 -11.58 -0.65
N ASP A 160 -9.59 -12.05 -1.14
CA ASP A 160 -10.63 -12.68 -0.31
C ASP A 160 -10.09 -13.92 0.43
N TYR A 161 -9.37 -14.77 -0.27
CA TYR A 161 -8.74 -15.94 0.35
C TYR A 161 -7.72 -15.54 1.42
N VAL A 162 -6.75 -14.68 1.09
CA VAL A 162 -5.65 -14.30 1.99
C VAL A 162 -6.15 -13.47 3.16
N PHE A 163 -7.17 -12.64 2.98
CA PHE A 163 -7.77 -11.84 4.05
C PHE A 163 -8.23 -12.71 5.22
N ASN A 164 -8.78 -13.88 4.93
CA ASN A 164 -9.31 -14.83 5.90
C ASN A 164 -8.27 -15.83 6.45
N VAL A 165 -7.05 -15.86 5.94
CA VAL A 165 -5.99 -16.73 6.49
C VAL A 165 -5.55 -16.20 7.86
N PRO A 166 -5.42 -17.06 8.90
CA PRO A 166 -4.95 -16.67 10.23
C PRO A 166 -3.56 -16.03 10.21
N TRP A 167 -3.35 -15.05 11.09
CA TRP A 167 -2.06 -14.35 11.20
C TRP A 167 -0.91 -15.26 11.65
N SER A 168 -1.20 -16.31 12.40
CA SER A 168 -0.23 -17.38 12.76
C SER A 168 0.37 -18.08 11.53
N ILE A 169 -0.31 -18.02 10.38
CA ILE A 169 0.15 -18.55 9.09
C ILE A 169 0.76 -17.43 8.23
N LYS A 170 0.08 -16.27 8.13
CA LYS A 170 0.58 -15.13 7.33
C LYS A 170 1.93 -14.61 7.81
N ALA A 171 2.15 -14.58 9.12
CA ALA A 171 3.37 -14.10 9.78
C ALA A 171 3.87 -15.12 10.81
N LYS A 172 4.08 -16.37 10.38
CA LYS A 172 4.54 -17.45 11.24
C LYS A 172 5.86 -17.09 11.92
N ASN A 173 5.93 -17.25 13.24
CA ASN A 173 7.09 -16.92 14.07
C ASN A 173 7.55 -15.45 13.93
N GLY A 174 6.65 -14.54 13.64
CA GLY A 174 6.96 -13.12 13.44
C GLY A 174 7.64 -12.78 12.10
N VAL A 175 7.80 -13.75 11.20
CA VAL A 175 8.40 -13.52 9.88
C VAL A 175 7.36 -12.92 8.94
N PRO A 176 7.56 -11.68 8.43
CA PRO A 176 6.64 -11.06 7.50
C PRO A 176 6.46 -11.87 6.22
N LYS A 177 5.23 -11.93 5.71
CA LYS A 177 4.88 -12.64 4.47
C LYS A 177 5.28 -14.13 4.47
N SER A 178 5.32 -14.80 5.63
CA SER A 178 5.78 -16.20 5.72
C SER A 178 4.94 -17.14 4.86
N LEU A 179 3.63 -16.90 4.72
CA LEU A 179 2.77 -17.67 3.82
C LEU A 179 3.23 -17.53 2.36
N LEU A 180 3.46 -16.31 1.88
CA LEU A 180 3.93 -16.06 0.52
C LEU A 180 5.31 -16.69 0.28
N ARG A 181 6.22 -16.54 1.25
CA ARG A 181 7.55 -17.19 1.20
C ARG A 181 7.44 -18.70 1.09
N ALA A 182 6.60 -19.33 1.90
CA ALA A 182 6.39 -20.79 1.84
C ALA A 182 5.84 -21.25 0.47
N CYS A 183 4.92 -20.49 -0.12
CA CYS A 183 4.41 -20.77 -1.46
C CYS A 183 5.49 -20.59 -2.54
N ALA A 184 6.35 -19.59 -2.40
CA ALA A 184 7.38 -19.24 -3.37
C ALA A 184 8.63 -20.15 -3.31
N ALA A 185 8.88 -20.82 -2.17
CA ALA A 185 10.10 -21.59 -1.91
C ALA A 185 10.42 -22.66 -2.97
N LYS A 186 9.40 -23.24 -3.60
CA LYS A 186 9.60 -24.24 -4.66
C LYS A 186 9.91 -23.64 -6.04
N TYR A 187 9.80 -22.32 -6.19
CA TYR A 187 9.97 -21.64 -7.47
C TYR A 187 11.15 -20.67 -7.48
N LEU A 188 11.57 -20.19 -6.32
CA LEU A 188 12.62 -19.19 -6.19
C LEU A 188 13.90 -19.82 -5.62
N PRO A 189 15.08 -19.36 -6.06
CA PRO A 189 16.34 -19.81 -5.52
C PRO A 189 16.54 -19.30 -4.08
N ASP A 190 17.35 -20.04 -3.30
CA ASP A 190 17.63 -19.74 -1.88
C ASP A 190 18.19 -18.32 -1.67
N THR A 191 18.96 -17.81 -2.63
CA THR A 191 19.51 -16.44 -2.60
C THR A 191 18.45 -15.33 -2.62
N ILE A 192 17.22 -15.64 -3.03
CA ILE A 192 16.08 -14.72 -3.02
C ILE A 192 15.20 -14.94 -1.79
N MET A 193 15.23 -16.16 -1.25
CA MET A 193 14.35 -16.55 -0.14
C MET A 193 14.90 -16.15 1.25
N ASN A 194 16.22 -15.98 1.39
CA ASN A 194 16.95 -15.71 2.65
C ASN A 194 17.46 -14.28 2.75
#